data_88e2660edfbce3b523e6e7d12ccbc22d
#
_entry.id   88e2660edfbce3b523e6e7d12ccbc22d
#
_cell.length_a   1.000
_cell.length_b   1.000
_cell.length_c   1.000
_cell.angle_alpha   90.00
_cell.angle_beta   90.00
_cell.angle_gamma   90.00
#
_symmetry.space_group_name_H-M   'P 1'
#
loop_
_entity.id
_entity.type
_entity.pdbx_description
1 polymer ?
#
loop_
_entity_poly.entity_id
_entity_poly.type
_entity_poly.pdbx_seq_one_letter_code
_entity_poly.pdbx_strand_id
1 'polypeptide(L)'
;IMNINNLNNLIELFVNQANKQNKKDIFLEWLNPSNKKTYTWEQTEKNILKLSKVIKENINEGDRCLLVSENRPEWFVSDLAIMVAGGITVPAYTTYMEDDYKYLIEDCEPSLVIVSNNEMLKKLNNSINEKDFIKKVITLDEINKVTNNLNLINKEKYLDFNLIIENNLLEEDKIENNKLNRKSPACIIYTSGTGGNPKGVILSHGGNFE
;
A
#
# COMPACT_ATOMS: atom_id res chain seq x y z
N ILE A 1 -19.78 14.17 -17.17
CA ILE A 1 -19.45 12.73 -17.04
C ILE A 1 -17.99 12.60 -17.41
N MET A 2 -17.17 12.00 -16.53
CA MET A 2 -15.76 11.75 -16.83
C MET A 2 -15.66 10.60 -17.82
N ASN A 3 -14.94 10.80 -18.93
CA ASN A 3 -14.69 9.72 -19.87
C ASN A 3 -13.44 8.93 -19.39
N ILE A 4 -13.67 7.77 -18.82
CA ILE A 4 -12.65 6.87 -18.29
C ILE A 4 -11.65 6.47 -19.39
N ASN A 5 -12.06 6.42 -20.64
CA ASN A 5 -11.20 6.06 -21.76
C ASN A 5 -10.05 7.06 -22.00
N ASN A 6 -10.16 8.27 -21.48
CA ASN A 6 -9.13 9.31 -21.60
C ASN A 6 -8.12 9.30 -20.45
N LEU A 7 -8.28 8.40 -19.46
CA LEU A 7 -7.36 8.29 -18.33
C LEU A 7 -6.22 7.32 -18.65
N ASN A 8 -5.00 7.69 -18.24
CA ASN A 8 -3.83 6.86 -18.44
C ASN A 8 -3.62 5.86 -17.31
N ASN A 9 -4.02 6.21 -16.08
CA ASN A 9 -3.76 5.38 -14.90
C ASN A 9 -4.74 5.69 -13.75
N LEU A 10 -4.71 4.86 -12.71
CA LEU A 10 -5.55 5.00 -11.51
C LEU A 10 -5.25 6.25 -10.69
N ILE A 11 -4.03 6.77 -10.75
CA ILE A 11 -3.64 8.01 -10.07
C ILE A 11 -4.39 9.19 -10.69
N GLU A 12 -4.43 9.28 -12.02
CA GLU A 12 -5.21 10.31 -12.73
C GLU A 12 -6.69 10.23 -12.38
N LEU A 13 -7.25 9.01 -12.27
CA LEU A 13 -8.64 8.81 -11.86
C LEU A 13 -8.90 9.44 -10.49
N PHE A 14 -8.05 9.11 -9.51
CA PHE A 14 -8.18 9.64 -8.15
C PHE A 14 -8.04 11.16 -8.12
N VAL A 15 -6.99 11.72 -8.71
CA VAL A 15 -6.72 13.18 -8.74
C VAL A 15 -7.88 13.93 -9.42
N ASN A 16 -8.36 13.42 -10.56
CA ASN A 16 -9.49 14.03 -11.27
C ASN A 16 -10.78 14.01 -10.45
N GLN A 17 -11.01 12.95 -9.67
CA GLN A 17 -12.16 12.90 -8.76
C GLN A 17 -11.98 13.84 -7.58
N ALA A 18 -10.82 13.80 -6.92
CA ALA A 18 -10.52 14.64 -5.77
C ALA A 18 -10.65 16.14 -6.08
N ASN A 19 -10.29 16.56 -7.31
CA ASN A 19 -10.42 17.96 -7.76
C ASN A 19 -11.87 18.41 -7.99
N LYS A 20 -12.82 17.49 -8.11
CA LYS A 20 -14.25 17.78 -8.30
C LYS A 20 -15.01 17.81 -6.98
N GLN A 21 -14.44 17.32 -5.92
CA GLN A 21 -15.08 17.19 -4.61
C GLN A 21 -14.78 18.39 -3.71
N ASN A 22 -15.65 18.62 -2.75
CA ASN A 22 -15.32 19.51 -1.64
C ASN A 22 -14.24 18.82 -0.78
N LYS A 23 -13.11 19.48 -0.63
CA LYS A 23 -11.95 18.94 0.08
C LYS A 23 -12.22 18.54 1.54
N LYS A 24 -13.25 19.13 2.16
CA LYS A 24 -13.63 18.87 3.55
C LYS A 24 -14.63 17.72 3.71
N ASP A 25 -15.21 17.23 2.61
CA ASP A 25 -16.16 16.12 2.67
C ASP A 25 -15.41 14.81 3.00
N ILE A 26 -16.08 13.95 3.77
CA ILE A 26 -15.56 12.62 4.10
C ILE A 26 -15.50 11.78 2.82
N PHE A 27 -14.34 11.22 2.56
CA PHE A 27 -14.10 10.28 1.45
C PHE A 27 -13.99 8.84 1.93
N LEU A 28 -13.24 8.59 3.00
CA LEU A 28 -13.03 7.26 3.55
C LEU A 28 -13.57 7.19 4.97
N GLU A 29 -14.31 6.15 5.28
CA GLU A 29 -14.83 5.88 6.62
C GLU A 29 -14.63 4.42 6.97
N TRP A 30 -14.02 4.17 8.14
CA TRP A 30 -13.89 2.82 8.67
C TRP A 30 -15.09 2.50 9.56
N LEU A 31 -15.89 1.52 9.14
CA LEU A 31 -17.07 1.08 9.86
C LEU A 31 -16.73 0.06 10.99
N ASN A 32 -15.61 0.27 11.68
CA ASN A 32 -15.26 -0.55 12.82
C ASN A 32 -15.97 0.00 14.07
N PRO A 33 -16.80 -0.81 14.77
CA PRO A 33 -17.55 -0.35 15.94
C PRO A 33 -16.67 0.19 17.09
N SER A 34 -15.46 -0.34 17.20
CA SER A 34 -14.52 0.00 18.27
C SER A 34 -13.57 1.13 17.92
N ASN A 35 -13.45 1.50 16.66
CA ASN A 35 -12.49 2.49 16.19
C ASN A 35 -12.97 3.17 14.91
N LYS A 36 -13.87 4.13 15.07
CA LYS A 36 -14.35 4.92 13.95
C LYS A 36 -13.24 5.86 13.47
N LYS A 37 -12.80 5.70 12.22
CA LYS A 37 -11.80 6.56 11.59
C LYS A 37 -12.30 7.06 10.25
N THR A 38 -12.14 8.35 10.00
CA THR A 38 -12.54 8.98 8.75
C THR A 38 -11.41 9.80 8.18
N TYR A 39 -11.32 9.85 6.84
CA TYR A 39 -10.48 10.81 6.12
C TYR A 39 -11.33 11.61 5.15
N THR A 40 -11.13 12.93 5.14
CA THR A 40 -11.65 13.79 4.08
C THR A 40 -10.86 13.59 2.78
N TRP A 41 -11.35 14.15 1.67
CA TRP A 41 -10.61 14.16 0.41
C TRP A 41 -9.22 14.80 0.59
N GLU A 42 -9.15 15.95 1.26
CA GLU A 42 -7.88 16.64 1.52
C GLU A 42 -6.92 15.80 2.37
N GLN A 43 -7.41 15.19 3.44
CA GLN A 43 -6.58 14.33 4.29
C GLN A 43 -6.08 13.11 3.54
N THR A 44 -6.92 12.53 2.69
CA THR A 44 -6.54 11.37 1.88
C THR A 44 -5.44 11.74 0.89
N GLU A 45 -5.59 12.85 0.15
CA GLU A 45 -4.55 13.32 -0.78
C GLU A 45 -3.23 13.59 -0.07
N LYS A 46 -3.25 14.30 1.07
CA LYS A 46 -2.06 14.60 1.86
C LYS A 46 -1.38 13.33 2.38
N ASN A 47 -2.16 12.37 2.88
CA ASN A 47 -1.62 11.12 3.39
C ASN A 47 -0.99 10.26 2.29
N ILE A 48 -1.64 10.18 1.11
CA ILE A 48 -1.07 9.50 -0.07
C ILE A 48 0.26 10.14 -0.43
N LEU A 49 0.32 11.46 -0.50
CA LEU A 49 1.53 12.18 -0.90
C LEU A 49 2.68 11.98 0.09
N LYS A 50 2.41 12.12 1.40
CA LYS A 50 3.40 11.92 2.47
C LYS A 50 3.96 10.49 2.45
N LEU A 51 3.07 9.51 2.37
CA LEU A 51 3.45 8.11 2.34
C LEU A 51 4.23 7.76 1.06
N SER A 52 3.80 8.27 -0.09
CA SER A 52 4.47 8.01 -1.37
C SER A 52 5.91 8.54 -1.42
N LYS A 53 6.19 9.68 -0.77
CA LYS A 53 7.55 10.21 -0.66
C LYS A 53 8.47 9.22 0.08
N VAL A 54 8.02 8.73 1.24
CA VAL A 54 8.78 7.74 2.02
C VAL A 54 8.96 6.43 1.26
N ILE A 55 7.91 5.95 0.58
CA ILE A 55 8.01 4.73 -0.23
C ILE A 55 9.02 4.93 -1.35
N LYS A 56 8.96 6.03 -2.09
CA LYS A 56 9.84 6.34 -3.23
C LYS A 56 11.33 6.38 -2.86
N GLU A 57 11.66 6.77 -1.64
CA GLU A 57 13.04 6.75 -1.13
C GLU A 57 13.56 5.33 -0.86
N ASN A 58 12.67 4.34 -0.78
CA ASN A 58 13.00 2.98 -0.33
C ASN A 58 12.73 1.89 -1.38
N ILE A 59 12.22 2.24 -2.56
CA ILE A 59 11.98 1.31 -3.67
C ILE A 59 12.53 1.85 -4.98
N ASN A 60 12.69 0.97 -5.96
CA ASN A 60 12.89 1.34 -7.36
C ASN A 60 11.56 1.28 -8.11
N GLU A 61 11.48 1.94 -9.28
CA GLU A 61 10.32 1.84 -10.17
C GLU A 61 10.06 0.37 -10.55
N GLY A 62 8.83 -0.08 -10.40
CA GLY A 62 8.42 -1.45 -10.68
C GLY A 62 8.67 -2.45 -9.55
N ASP A 63 9.25 -2.03 -8.43
CA ASP A 63 9.37 -2.89 -7.26
C ASP A 63 8.00 -3.26 -6.68
N ARG A 64 7.90 -4.48 -6.15
CA ARG A 64 6.68 -4.96 -5.49
C ARG A 64 6.65 -4.48 -4.05
N CYS A 65 5.46 -4.06 -3.63
CA CYS A 65 5.17 -3.67 -2.25
C CYS A 65 4.04 -4.56 -1.72
N LEU A 66 4.35 -5.40 -0.75
CA LEU A 66 3.38 -6.29 -0.12
C LEU A 66 2.50 -5.49 0.85
N LEU A 67 1.17 -5.58 0.68
CA LEU A 67 0.19 -4.88 1.52
C LEU A 67 -0.69 -5.90 2.26
N VAL A 68 -0.51 -6.01 3.58
CA VAL A 68 -1.21 -6.96 4.45
C VAL A 68 -2.00 -6.20 5.49
N SER A 69 -3.26 -5.97 5.21
CA SER A 69 -4.16 -5.23 6.07
C SER A 69 -5.62 -5.58 5.78
N GLU A 70 -6.43 -5.50 6.80
CA GLU A 70 -7.89 -5.45 6.68
C GLU A 70 -8.35 -4.21 5.91
N ASN A 71 -9.61 -4.20 5.46
CA ASN A 71 -10.23 -3.06 4.79
C ASN A 71 -10.39 -1.90 5.77
N ARG A 72 -9.51 -0.90 5.63
CA ARG A 72 -9.47 0.32 6.44
C ARG A 72 -8.97 1.49 5.58
N PRO A 73 -9.21 2.75 5.98
CA PRO A 73 -8.79 3.92 5.19
C PRO A 73 -7.31 3.91 4.79
N GLU A 74 -6.43 3.47 5.68
CA GLU A 74 -5.00 3.39 5.42
C GLU A 74 -4.64 2.37 4.34
N TRP A 75 -5.46 1.34 4.13
CA TRP A 75 -5.26 0.40 3.03
C TRP A 75 -5.35 1.11 1.67
N PHE A 76 -6.40 1.92 1.48
CA PHE A 76 -6.60 2.71 0.26
C PHE A 76 -5.47 3.73 0.06
N VAL A 77 -5.10 4.44 1.14
CA VAL A 77 -3.97 5.38 1.11
C VAL A 77 -2.67 4.68 0.72
N SER A 78 -2.42 3.50 1.27
CA SER A 78 -1.21 2.71 0.99
C SER A 78 -1.15 2.24 -0.46
N ASP A 79 -2.26 1.72 -0.99
CA ASP A 79 -2.33 1.24 -2.37
C ASP A 79 -2.01 2.36 -3.38
N LEU A 80 -2.67 3.51 -3.25
CA LEU A 80 -2.38 4.65 -4.11
C LEU A 80 -0.98 5.24 -3.87
N ALA A 81 -0.49 5.28 -2.63
CA ALA A 81 0.85 5.78 -2.34
C ALA A 81 1.95 4.91 -2.97
N ILE A 82 1.76 3.59 -3.00
CA ILE A 82 2.66 2.66 -3.70
C ILE A 82 2.70 2.99 -5.20
N MET A 83 1.52 3.15 -5.83
CA MET A 83 1.42 3.49 -7.26
C MET A 83 2.07 4.85 -7.56
N VAL A 84 1.80 5.89 -6.74
CA VAL A 84 2.41 7.23 -6.87
C VAL A 84 3.93 7.17 -6.74
N ALA A 85 4.45 6.30 -5.88
CA ALA A 85 5.88 6.08 -5.73
C ALA A 85 6.53 5.29 -6.88
N GLY A 86 5.73 4.74 -7.80
CA GLY A 86 6.20 3.93 -8.93
C GLY A 86 6.31 2.43 -8.61
N GLY A 87 5.79 1.98 -7.47
CA GLY A 87 5.73 0.58 -7.08
C GLY A 87 4.51 -0.16 -7.63
N ILE A 88 4.49 -1.47 -7.43
CA ILE A 88 3.39 -2.38 -7.78
C ILE A 88 2.83 -2.97 -6.48
N THR A 89 1.55 -2.75 -6.21
CA THR A 89 0.91 -3.29 -5.02
C THR A 89 0.70 -4.80 -5.14
N VAL A 90 1.08 -5.53 -4.09
CA VAL A 90 0.76 -6.95 -3.92
C VAL A 90 -0.12 -7.07 -2.68
N PRO A 91 -1.46 -6.97 -2.82
CA PRO A 91 -2.35 -7.14 -1.69
C PRO A 91 -2.44 -8.61 -1.30
N ALA A 92 -2.42 -8.90 -0.01
CA ALA A 92 -2.55 -10.26 0.50
C ALA A 92 -3.66 -10.36 1.55
N TYR A 93 -4.34 -11.51 1.58
CA TYR A 93 -5.41 -11.76 2.53
C TYR A 93 -4.87 -11.86 3.96
N THR A 94 -5.57 -11.24 4.90
CA THR A 94 -5.24 -11.30 6.34
C THR A 94 -5.45 -12.69 6.94
N THR A 95 -6.20 -13.54 6.27
CA THR A 95 -6.48 -14.93 6.67
C THR A 95 -5.37 -15.91 6.30
N TYR A 96 -4.37 -15.47 5.53
CA TYR A 96 -3.22 -16.31 5.19
C TYR A 96 -2.45 -16.72 6.45
N MET A 97 -1.84 -17.92 6.38
CA MET A 97 -0.94 -18.44 7.40
C MET A 97 0.52 -18.08 7.06
N GLU A 98 1.44 -18.36 7.97
CA GLU A 98 2.86 -18.04 7.82
C GLU A 98 3.47 -18.63 6.53
N ASP A 99 3.16 -19.89 6.21
CA ASP A 99 3.66 -20.55 4.99
C ASP A 99 3.12 -19.91 3.71
N ASP A 100 1.87 -19.43 3.70
CA ASP A 100 1.30 -18.72 2.56
C ASP A 100 2.04 -17.40 2.32
N TYR A 101 2.30 -16.64 3.39
CA TYR A 101 3.08 -15.40 3.29
C TYR A 101 4.54 -15.65 2.89
N LYS A 102 5.16 -16.71 3.40
CA LYS A 102 6.50 -17.10 3.01
C LYS A 102 6.57 -17.37 1.51
N TYR A 103 5.65 -18.17 0.99
CA TYR A 103 5.55 -18.43 -0.45
C TYR A 103 5.38 -17.13 -1.25
N LEU A 104 4.45 -16.27 -0.83
CA LEU A 104 4.17 -15.00 -1.50
C LEU A 104 5.41 -14.08 -1.54
N ILE A 105 6.11 -13.97 -0.42
CA ILE A 105 7.34 -13.16 -0.30
C ILE A 105 8.45 -13.72 -1.18
N GLU A 106 8.61 -15.04 -1.24
CA GLU A 106 9.63 -15.69 -2.07
C GLU A 106 9.31 -15.56 -3.57
N ASP A 107 8.04 -15.56 -3.95
CA ASP A 107 7.64 -15.46 -5.35
C ASP A 107 7.64 -14.00 -5.88
N CYS A 108 7.15 -13.03 -5.12
CA CYS A 108 7.10 -11.64 -5.58
C CYS A 108 8.29 -10.78 -5.15
N GLU A 109 9.14 -11.23 -4.23
CA GLU A 109 10.33 -10.52 -3.72
C GLU A 109 10.06 -9.03 -3.44
N PRO A 110 9.19 -8.69 -2.47
CA PRO A 110 8.81 -7.31 -2.24
C PRO A 110 9.95 -6.51 -1.61
N SER A 111 10.23 -5.32 -2.13
CA SER A 111 11.21 -4.40 -1.53
C SER A 111 10.67 -3.75 -0.26
N LEU A 112 9.34 -3.64 -0.14
CA LEU A 112 8.66 -2.99 0.97
C LEU A 112 7.43 -3.81 1.40
N VAL A 113 7.18 -3.84 2.71
CA VAL A 113 6.00 -4.47 3.30
C VAL A 113 5.21 -3.41 4.08
N ILE A 114 3.91 -3.35 3.88
CA ILE A 114 2.99 -2.56 4.70
C ILE A 114 2.10 -3.53 5.46
N VAL A 115 2.05 -3.41 6.78
CA VAL A 115 1.34 -4.34 7.65
C VAL A 115 0.48 -3.61 8.66
N SER A 116 -0.76 -4.07 8.89
CA SER A 116 -1.71 -3.36 9.74
C SER A 116 -1.38 -3.43 11.23
N ASN A 117 -1.17 -4.61 11.77
CA ASN A 117 -1.13 -4.84 13.20
C ASN A 117 -0.16 -5.96 13.62
N ASN A 118 -0.06 -6.20 14.93
CA ASN A 118 0.84 -7.20 15.52
C ASN A 118 0.53 -8.63 15.06
N GLU A 119 -0.74 -9.00 14.92
CA GLU A 119 -1.12 -10.34 14.48
C GLU A 119 -0.61 -10.62 13.05
N MET A 120 -0.76 -9.65 12.15
CA MET A 120 -0.27 -9.77 10.78
C MET A 120 1.26 -9.80 10.75
N LEU A 121 1.92 -8.91 11.51
CA LEU A 121 3.38 -8.90 11.54
C LEU A 121 3.98 -10.20 12.09
N LYS A 122 3.35 -10.84 13.08
CA LYS A 122 3.79 -12.15 13.59
C LYS A 122 3.92 -13.19 12.50
N LYS A 123 2.96 -13.24 11.58
CA LYS A 123 2.95 -14.20 10.46
C LYS A 123 4.04 -13.92 9.42
N LEU A 124 4.54 -12.69 9.36
CA LEU A 124 5.53 -12.23 8.36
C LEU A 124 6.95 -12.15 8.94
N ASN A 125 7.10 -12.11 10.26
CA ASN A 125 8.33 -11.71 10.94
C ASN A 125 9.54 -12.57 10.57
N ASN A 126 9.38 -13.89 10.49
CA ASN A 126 10.47 -14.79 10.11
C ASN A 126 10.96 -14.49 8.69
N SER A 127 10.04 -14.40 7.72
CA SER A 127 10.40 -14.07 6.34
C SER A 127 11.04 -12.68 6.21
N ILE A 128 10.54 -11.68 6.95
CA ILE A 128 11.12 -10.32 6.95
C ILE A 128 12.56 -10.33 7.49
N ASN A 129 12.81 -11.12 8.53
CA ASN A 129 14.14 -11.25 9.11
C ASN A 129 15.14 -11.99 8.21
N GLU A 130 14.66 -12.96 7.42
CA GLU A 130 15.48 -13.80 6.56
C GLU A 130 15.80 -13.17 5.19
N LYS A 131 14.97 -12.24 4.70
CA LYS A 131 15.06 -11.74 3.32
C LYS A 131 15.67 -10.33 3.26
N ASP A 132 16.85 -10.22 2.69
CA ASP A 132 17.58 -8.94 2.56
C ASP A 132 16.99 -8.02 1.50
N PHE A 133 16.19 -8.54 0.57
CA PHE A 133 15.52 -7.72 -0.43
C PHE A 133 14.40 -6.84 0.18
N ILE A 134 13.84 -7.21 1.34
CA ILE A 134 12.88 -6.36 2.06
C ILE A 134 13.63 -5.23 2.74
N LYS A 135 13.52 -4.02 2.21
CA LYS A 135 14.25 -2.83 2.68
C LYS A 135 13.56 -2.14 3.83
N LYS A 136 12.22 -2.02 3.77
CA LYS A 136 11.42 -1.34 4.80
C LYS A 136 10.11 -2.08 5.08
N VAL A 137 9.64 -1.88 6.31
CA VAL A 137 8.35 -2.34 6.80
C VAL A 137 7.62 -1.13 7.38
N ILE A 138 6.43 -0.82 6.90
CA ILE A 138 5.58 0.27 7.40
C ILE A 138 4.44 -0.35 8.20
N THR A 139 4.27 0.09 9.45
CA THR A 139 3.18 -0.36 10.31
C THR A 139 2.04 0.66 10.30
N LEU A 140 0.79 0.21 10.09
CA LEU A 140 -0.38 1.10 10.05
C LEU A 140 -0.88 1.47 11.45
N ASP A 141 -0.82 0.53 12.40
CA ASP A 141 -0.98 0.83 13.81
C ASP A 141 0.36 1.30 14.41
N GLU A 142 0.31 1.88 15.60
CA GLU A 142 1.50 2.36 16.31
C GLU A 142 2.60 1.28 16.35
N ILE A 143 3.79 1.64 15.92
CA ILE A 143 4.91 0.70 15.76
C ILE A 143 5.20 -0.12 17.03
N ASN A 144 5.13 0.49 18.19
CA ASN A 144 5.40 -0.20 19.47
C ASN A 144 4.36 -1.28 19.77
N LYS A 145 3.11 -1.09 19.34
CA LYS A 145 2.05 -2.09 19.48
C LYS A 145 2.23 -3.21 18.47
N VAL A 146 2.57 -2.86 17.23
CA VAL A 146 2.74 -3.83 16.13
C VAL A 146 3.96 -4.71 16.35
N THR A 147 5.05 -4.17 16.86
CA THR A 147 6.31 -4.90 17.09
C THR A 147 6.41 -5.57 18.46
N ASN A 148 5.40 -5.42 19.30
CA ASN A 148 5.40 -5.96 20.66
C ASN A 148 5.62 -7.47 20.69
N ASN A 149 6.55 -7.93 21.53
CA ASN A 149 6.93 -9.33 21.70
C ASN A 149 7.44 -10.02 20.43
N LEU A 150 7.97 -9.27 19.46
CA LEU A 150 8.60 -9.84 18.28
C LEU A 150 10.12 -9.69 18.34
N ASN A 151 10.81 -10.71 17.85
CA ASN A 151 12.24 -10.64 17.63
C ASN A 151 12.52 -9.98 16.28
N LEU A 152 12.93 -8.72 16.30
CA LEU A 152 13.28 -7.95 15.11
C LEU A 152 14.80 -7.90 15.00
N ILE A 153 15.35 -8.48 13.92
CA ILE A 153 16.80 -8.46 13.69
C ILE A 153 17.27 -7.04 13.36
N ASN A 154 16.52 -6.31 12.55
CA ASN A 154 16.85 -4.93 12.17
C ASN A 154 15.67 -4.00 12.42
N LYS A 155 15.67 -3.30 13.54
CA LYS A 155 14.61 -2.36 13.94
C LYS A 155 14.54 -1.13 13.03
N GLU A 156 15.64 -0.74 12.39
CA GLU A 156 15.67 0.43 11.48
C GLU A 156 14.91 0.18 10.17
N LYS A 157 14.56 -1.07 9.87
CA LYS A 157 13.64 -1.38 8.76
C LYS A 157 12.23 -0.85 9.01
N TYR A 158 11.81 -0.66 10.27
CA TYR A 158 10.42 -0.42 10.65
C TYR A 158 10.11 1.07 10.74
N LEU A 159 9.04 1.50 10.08
CA LEU A 159 8.53 2.86 10.07
C LEU A 159 7.08 2.88 10.52
N ASP A 160 6.68 3.92 11.24
CA ASP A 160 5.30 4.13 11.71
C ASP A 160 4.54 5.03 10.72
N PHE A 161 3.43 4.53 10.19
CA PHE A 161 2.55 5.28 9.31
C PHE A 161 2.07 6.59 9.97
N ASN A 162 1.73 6.55 11.25
CA ASN A 162 1.22 7.73 11.96
C ASN A 162 2.28 8.83 12.02
N LEU A 163 3.55 8.48 12.23
CA LEU A 163 4.65 9.45 12.19
C LEU A 163 4.91 9.97 10.76
N ILE A 164 4.77 9.10 9.76
CA ILE A 164 4.92 9.52 8.34
C ILE A 164 3.89 10.59 7.98
N ILE A 165 2.62 10.41 8.36
CA ILE A 165 1.56 11.36 8.01
C ILE A 165 1.60 12.67 8.85
N GLU A 166 2.41 12.74 9.91
CA GLU A 166 2.68 13.97 10.65
C GLU A 166 3.70 14.88 9.95
N ASN A 167 4.48 14.35 8.99
CA ASN A 167 5.46 15.14 8.25
C ASN A 167 4.82 16.31 7.52
N ASN A 168 5.55 17.42 7.44
CA ASN A 168 5.10 18.58 6.67
C ASN A 168 5.28 18.34 5.16
N LEU A 169 4.34 18.89 4.39
CA LEU A 169 4.46 19.01 2.94
C LEU A 169 4.86 20.43 2.60
N LEU A 170 5.61 20.61 1.50
CA LEU A 170 5.87 21.91 0.91
C LEU A 170 4.64 22.37 0.13
N GLU A 171 4.50 23.67 -0.12
CA GLU A 171 3.34 24.21 -0.87
C GLU A 171 3.25 23.66 -2.30
N GLU A 172 4.41 23.44 -2.95
CA GLU A 172 4.51 22.85 -4.28
C GLU A 172 4.26 21.35 -4.34
N ASP A 173 4.23 20.66 -3.19
CA ASP A 173 4.03 19.22 -3.15
C ASP A 173 2.62 18.86 -3.61
N LYS A 174 2.54 18.05 -4.65
CA LYS A 174 1.31 17.52 -5.23
C LYS A 174 1.52 16.10 -5.75
N ILE A 175 0.44 15.36 -5.86
CA ILE A 175 0.46 14.07 -6.53
C ILE A 175 0.74 14.32 -8.01
N GLU A 176 1.95 13.98 -8.44
CA GLU A 176 2.34 14.07 -9.84
C GLU A 176 1.81 12.88 -10.61
N ASN A 177 1.40 13.16 -11.86
CA ASN A 177 1.11 12.11 -12.80
C ASN A 177 2.43 11.49 -13.23
N ASN A 178 2.73 10.31 -12.70
CA ASN A 178 3.91 9.54 -13.08
C ASN A 178 3.82 9.15 -14.56
N LYS A 179 4.94 8.75 -15.17
CA LYS A 179 5.02 8.23 -16.54
C LYS A 179 4.23 6.93 -16.77
N LEU A 180 3.40 6.54 -15.80
CA LEU A 180 2.56 5.35 -15.87
C LEU A 180 1.45 5.52 -16.90
N ASN A 181 1.23 4.48 -17.68
CA ASN A 181 0.18 4.44 -18.70
C ASN A 181 -0.73 3.22 -18.47
N ARG A 182 -1.76 3.07 -19.32
CA ARG A 182 -2.74 1.97 -19.19
C ARG A 182 -2.13 0.57 -19.18
N LYS A 183 -0.97 0.36 -19.81
CA LYS A 183 -0.28 -0.93 -19.87
C LYS A 183 0.66 -1.16 -18.67
N SER A 184 0.99 -0.11 -17.92
CA SER A 184 1.86 -0.23 -16.75
C SER A 184 1.20 -1.12 -15.68
N PRO A 185 1.95 -2.03 -15.02
CA PRO A 185 1.45 -2.83 -13.92
C PRO A 185 0.96 -1.94 -12.77
N ALA A 186 -0.23 -2.22 -12.24
CA ALA A 186 -0.79 -1.55 -11.07
C ALA A 186 -0.72 -2.42 -9.82
N CYS A 187 -1.13 -3.69 -9.95
CA CYS A 187 -1.09 -4.62 -8.84
C CYS A 187 -0.87 -6.06 -9.33
N ILE A 188 -0.48 -6.93 -8.39
CA ILE A 188 -0.36 -8.37 -8.59
C ILE A 188 -1.31 -9.07 -7.61
N ILE A 189 -2.32 -9.76 -8.13
CA ILE A 189 -3.30 -10.50 -7.32
C ILE A 189 -2.96 -11.99 -7.35
N TYR A 190 -2.72 -12.58 -6.19
CA TYR A 190 -2.51 -14.01 -6.07
C TYR A 190 -3.83 -14.75 -6.02
N THR A 191 -4.02 -15.68 -6.96
CA THR A 191 -5.23 -16.50 -7.05
C THR A 191 -4.89 -17.97 -6.90
N SER A 192 -5.76 -18.73 -6.21
CA SER A 192 -5.68 -20.17 -6.18
C SER A 192 -6.05 -20.73 -7.56
N GLY A 193 -5.05 -21.12 -8.34
CA GLY A 193 -5.27 -21.84 -9.60
C GLY A 193 -5.86 -23.24 -9.40
N THR A 194 -6.29 -23.88 -10.48
CA THR A 194 -6.94 -25.22 -10.48
C THR A 194 -6.02 -26.39 -10.07
N GLY A 195 -4.86 -26.13 -9.50
CA GLY A 195 -3.92 -27.11 -8.96
C GLY A 195 -2.54 -26.50 -8.71
N GLY A 196 -2.07 -26.55 -7.48
CA GLY A 196 -0.75 -26.11 -7.07
C GLY A 196 -0.77 -24.77 -6.30
N ASN A 197 0.40 -24.17 -6.17
CA ASN A 197 0.58 -22.91 -5.46
C ASN A 197 -0.15 -21.74 -6.17
N PRO A 198 -0.64 -20.74 -5.41
CA PRO A 198 -1.24 -19.54 -5.98
C PRO A 198 -0.32 -18.87 -7.01
N LYS A 199 -0.91 -18.31 -8.06
CA LYS A 199 -0.19 -17.59 -9.12
C LYS A 199 -0.48 -16.10 -9.04
N GLY A 200 0.55 -15.27 -9.17
CA GLY A 200 0.42 -13.83 -9.26
C GLY A 200 -0.09 -13.39 -10.64
N VAL A 201 -1.29 -12.83 -10.69
CA VAL A 201 -1.88 -12.24 -11.89
C VAL A 201 -1.58 -10.74 -11.89
N ILE A 202 -0.86 -10.28 -12.91
CA ILE A 202 -0.53 -8.86 -13.07
C ILE A 202 -1.72 -8.15 -13.71
N LEU A 203 -2.26 -7.16 -12.99
CA LEU A 203 -3.27 -6.24 -13.51
C LEU A 203 -2.62 -4.91 -13.86
N SER A 204 -2.88 -4.43 -15.07
CA SER A 204 -2.43 -3.11 -15.50
C SER A 204 -3.36 -1.99 -15.00
N HIS A 205 -2.89 -0.75 -15.03
CA HIS A 205 -3.74 0.41 -14.74
C HIS A 205 -4.99 0.45 -15.63
N GLY A 206 -4.85 0.14 -16.91
CA GLY A 206 -5.98 0.09 -17.87
C GLY A 206 -6.95 -1.05 -17.59
N GLY A 207 -6.45 -2.24 -17.22
CA GLY A 207 -7.28 -3.39 -16.90
C GLY A 207 -8.17 -3.19 -15.66
N ASN A 208 -7.84 -2.25 -14.80
CA ASN A 208 -8.70 -1.87 -13.66
C ASN A 208 -9.85 -0.93 -14.05
N PHE A 209 -9.94 -0.49 -15.30
CA PHE A 209 -11.04 0.33 -15.83
C PHE A 209 -12.11 -0.48 -16.59
N GLU A 210 -11.82 -1.73 -16.89
CA GLU A 210 -12.71 -2.67 -17.60
C GLU A 210 -13.47 -3.57 -16.62
#